data_af6a88ff9857be3e4dea269d31dadd95
#
_entry.id   af6a88ff9857be3e4dea269d31dadd95
#
_cell.length_a   1.000
_cell.length_b   1.000
_cell.length_c   1.000
_cell.angle_alpha   90.00
_cell.angle_beta   90.00
_cell.angle_gamma   90.00
#
_symmetry.space_group_name_H-M   'P 1'
#
loop_
_entity.id
_entity.type
_entity.pdbx_description
1 polymer ?
#
loop_
_entity_poly.entity_id
_entity_poly.type
_entity_poly.pdbx_seq_one_letter_code
_entity_poly.pdbx_strand_id
1 'polypeptide(L)'
;FVPCALIFGLVFRIPIVPAAPLWAVASIVLSFLMTFYVNYAIGLSAFWFVRADGVRSVFQLLQSVFSGALIPLVFFPEVLQKILFFLPFQYMLYVPSMVCAGTYRLGGISMPIPEIVGIQAMAVLAMAVLNELLYRASMRRFTGVGA
;
A
#
# COMPACT_ATOMS: atom_id res chain seq x y z
N PHE A 1 6.12 13.29 16.40
CA PHE A 1 4.95 12.44 16.13
C PHE A 1 4.70 11.41 17.24
N VAL A 2 5.72 10.61 17.65
CA VAL A 2 5.57 9.55 18.66
C VAL A 2 5.01 10.05 20.00
N PRO A 3 5.54 11.14 20.63
CA PRO A 3 5.00 11.60 21.91
C PRO A 3 3.55 12.10 21.81
N CYS A 4 3.17 12.75 20.70
CA CYS A 4 1.78 13.19 20.51
C CYS A 4 0.82 12.01 20.36
N ALA A 5 1.23 10.95 19.65
CA ALA A 5 0.42 9.73 19.50
C ALA A 5 0.23 9.00 20.84
N LEU A 6 1.27 8.95 21.66
CA LEU A 6 1.21 8.38 23.01
C LEU A 6 0.26 9.17 23.93
N ILE A 7 0.37 10.50 23.94
CA ILE A 7 -0.52 11.37 24.74
C ILE A 7 -1.96 11.23 24.28
N PHE A 8 -2.20 11.21 22.96
CA PHE A 8 -3.53 11.05 22.39
C PHE A 8 -4.14 9.69 22.71
N GLY A 9 -3.36 8.62 22.60
CA GLY A 9 -3.78 7.28 22.97
C GLY A 9 -4.15 7.15 24.46
N LEU A 10 -3.37 7.78 25.35
CA LEU A 10 -3.62 7.81 26.80
C LEU A 10 -4.88 8.61 27.14
N VAL A 11 -5.08 9.78 26.54
CA VAL A 11 -6.23 10.67 26.80
C VAL A 11 -7.54 10.06 26.32
N PHE A 12 -7.53 9.45 25.12
CA PHE A 12 -8.73 8.86 24.52
C PHE A 12 -8.93 7.39 24.85
N ARG A 13 -8.09 6.78 25.72
CA ARG A 13 -8.11 5.35 26.06
C ARG A 13 -8.15 4.44 24.85
N ILE A 14 -7.52 4.87 23.75
CA ILE A 14 -7.38 4.03 22.55
C ILE A 14 -6.33 2.94 22.88
N PRO A 15 -6.62 1.67 22.68
CA PRO A 15 -5.62 0.62 22.90
C PRO A 15 -4.45 0.84 21.95
N ILE A 16 -3.31 1.29 22.49
CA ILE A 16 -2.08 1.53 21.72
C ILE A 16 -1.45 0.19 21.32
N VAL A 17 -1.75 -0.86 22.08
CA VAL A 17 -1.29 -2.22 21.78
C VAL A 17 -2.24 -2.83 20.76
N PRO A 18 -1.76 -3.25 19.57
CA PRO A 18 -2.59 -3.90 18.57
C PRO A 18 -3.21 -5.18 19.14
N ALA A 19 -4.46 -5.45 18.76
CA ALA A 19 -5.20 -6.64 19.20
C ALA A 19 -4.47 -7.95 18.86
N ALA A 20 -3.63 -7.94 17.80
CA ALA A 20 -2.81 -9.05 17.36
C ALA A 20 -1.40 -8.55 16.97
N PRO A 21 -0.48 -8.38 17.95
CA PRO A 21 0.80 -7.70 17.70
C PRO A 21 1.66 -8.39 16.64
N LEU A 22 1.67 -9.70 16.58
CA LEU A 22 2.41 -10.45 15.55
C LEU A 22 1.92 -10.15 14.14
N TRP A 23 0.60 -10.17 13.93
CA TRP A 23 -0.02 -9.87 12.64
C TRP A 23 0.13 -8.39 12.27
N ALA A 24 0.11 -7.49 13.25
CA ALA A 24 0.34 -6.07 13.03
C ALA A 24 1.77 -5.81 12.52
N VAL A 25 2.78 -6.39 13.15
CA VAL A 25 4.17 -6.29 12.70
C VAL A 25 4.33 -6.88 11.29
N ALA A 26 3.77 -8.06 11.03
CA ALA A 26 3.80 -8.68 9.72
C ALA A 26 3.15 -7.78 8.65
N SER A 27 1.98 -7.23 8.93
CA SER A 27 1.27 -6.32 8.02
C SER A 27 2.04 -5.03 7.77
N ILE A 28 2.70 -4.46 8.78
CA ILE A 28 3.56 -3.26 8.62
C ILE A 28 4.75 -3.56 7.71
N VAL A 29 5.42 -4.69 7.90
CA VAL A 29 6.53 -5.10 7.02
C VAL A 29 6.06 -5.30 5.58
N LEU A 30 4.92 -5.98 5.37
CA LEU A 30 4.33 -6.17 4.06
C LEU A 30 3.91 -4.84 3.40
N SER A 31 3.39 -3.90 4.19
CA SER A 31 3.06 -2.54 3.75
C SER A 31 4.30 -1.79 3.26
N PHE A 32 5.41 -1.90 3.99
CA PHE A 32 6.68 -1.32 3.57
C PHE A 32 7.17 -1.91 2.24
N LEU A 33 7.14 -3.24 2.10
CA LEU A 33 7.50 -3.92 0.85
C LEU A 33 6.58 -3.52 -0.30
N MET A 34 5.26 -3.43 -0.07
CA MET A 34 4.30 -2.96 -1.08
C MET A 34 4.63 -1.55 -1.55
N THR A 35 4.88 -0.63 -0.62
CA THR A 35 5.28 0.75 -0.93
C THR A 35 6.57 0.79 -1.73
N PHE A 36 7.56 -0.02 -1.36
CA PHE A 36 8.82 -0.15 -2.09
C PHE A 36 8.58 -0.62 -3.52
N TYR A 37 7.85 -1.72 -3.72
CA TYR A 37 7.61 -2.27 -5.07
C TYR A 37 6.80 -1.34 -5.95
N VAL A 38 5.82 -0.63 -5.40
CA VAL A 38 5.04 0.35 -6.17
C VAL A 38 5.92 1.52 -6.61
N ASN A 39 6.73 2.08 -5.71
CA ASN A 39 7.66 3.15 -6.06
C ASN A 39 8.75 2.69 -7.06
N TYR A 40 9.20 1.45 -6.94
CA TYR A 40 10.13 0.85 -7.87
C TYR A 40 9.51 0.71 -9.28
N ALA A 41 8.26 0.26 -9.39
CA ALA A 41 7.54 0.19 -10.66
C ALA A 41 7.41 1.57 -11.33
N ILE A 42 7.12 2.62 -10.53
CA ILE A 42 7.08 4.00 -11.02
C ILE A 42 8.46 4.43 -11.52
N GLY A 43 9.52 4.11 -10.78
CA GLY A 43 10.89 4.38 -11.20
C GLY A 43 11.24 3.72 -12.55
N LEU A 44 10.83 2.46 -12.72
CA LEU A 44 11.03 1.75 -13.99
C LEU A 44 10.25 2.40 -15.14
N SER A 45 9.10 3.03 -14.89
CA SER A 45 8.32 3.70 -15.92
C SER A 45 9.06 4.85 -16.59
N ALA A 46 10.10 5.41 -15.95
CA ALA A 46 10.97 6.45 -16.51
C ALA A 46 11.67 6.01 -17.81
N PHE A 47 11.86 4.70 -18.03
CA PHE A 47 12.41 4.19 -19.29
C PHE A 47 11.47 4.34 -20.49
N TRP A 48 10.17 4.53 -20.24
CA TRP A 48 9.16 4.73 -21.29
C TRP A 48 8.74 6.19 -21.44
N PHE A 49 8.88 7.00 -20.40
CA PHE A 49 8.43 8.40 -20.40
C PHE A 49 9.61 9.35 -20.31
N VAL A 50 9.72 10.27 -21.27
CA VAL A 50 10.77 11.31 -21.32
C VAL A 50 10.67 12.30 -20.14
N ARG A 51 9.48 12.43 -19.55
CA ARG A 51 9.22 13.25 -18.36
C ARG A 51 8.57 12.41 -17.24
N ALA A 52 9.39 11.69 -16.51
CA ALA A 52 8.94 10.84 -15.42
C ALA A 52 8.36 11.62 -14.22
N ASP A 53 8.76 12.88 -14.02
CA ASP A 53 8.35 13.69 -12.88
C ASP A 53 6.84 13.95 -12.84
N GLY A 54 6.22 14.21 -13.99
CA GLY A 54 4.77 14.40 -14.09
C GLY A 54 4.00 13.13 -13.73
N VAL A 55 4.45 11.99 -14.24
CA VAL A 55 3.85 10.68 -13.96
C VAL A 55 3.97 10.35 -12.48
N ARG A 56 5.14 10.61 -11.88
CA ARG A 56 5.38 10.40 -10.45
C ARG A 56 4.46 11.25 -9.58
N SER A 57 4.28 12.54 -9.92
CA SER A 57 3.42 13.45 -9.16
C SER A 57 1.95 13.03 -9.19
N VAL A 58 1.43 12.65 -10.36
CA VAL A 58 0.06 12.13 -10.51
C VAL A 58 -0.11 10.84 -9.73
N PHE A 59 0.87 9.94 -9.80
CA PHE A 59 0.79 8.68 -9.07
C PHE A 59 0.83 8.86 -7.56
N GLN A 60 1.64 9.78 -7.04
CA GLN A 60 1.68 10.12 -5.62
C GLN A 60 0.34 10.68 -5.12
N LEU A 61 -0.32 11.52 -5.94
CA LEU A 61 -1.66 12.01 -5.62
C LEU A 61 -2.67 10.86 -5.54
N LEU A 62 -2.70 9.98 -6.54
CA LEU A 62 -3.57 8.80 -6.56
C LEU A 62 -3.29 7.88 -5.36
N GLN A 63 -2.03 7.66 -5.06
CA GLN A 63 -1.62 6.89 -3.89
C GLN A 63 -2.14 7.51 -2.59
N SER A 64 -2.01 8.81 -2.41
CA SER A 64 -2.46 9.51 -1.20
C SER A 64 -3.98 9.43 -1.00
N VAL A 65 -4.75 9.46 -2.09
CA VAL A 65 -6.21 9.33 -2.04
C VAL A 65 -6.64 7.88 -1.82
N PHE A 66 -6.09 6.96 -2.61
CA PHE A 66 -6.55 5.56 -2.64
C PHE A 66 -5.91 4.64 -1.58
N SER A 67 -4.85 5.08 -0.92
CA SER A 67 -4.33 4.38 0.27
C SER A 67 -5.13 4.66 1.54
N GLY A 68 -6.01 5.67 1.53
CA GLY A 68 -6.74 6.11 2.70
C GLY A 68 -6.03 7.18 3.54
N ALA A 69 -4.91 7.74 3.03
CA ALA A 69 -4.14 8.76 3.76
C ALA A 69 -4.86 10.11 3.84
N LEU A 70 -5.50 10.54 2.75
CA LEU A 70 -6.26 11.80 2.70
C LEU A 70 -7.73 11.60 3.05
N ILE A 71 -8.35 10.56 2.53
CA ILE A 71 -9.76 10.25 2.73
C ILE A 71 -9.86 8.78 3.14
N PRO A 72 -10.42 8.47 4.32
CA PRO A 72 -10.62 7.08 4.72
C PRO A 72 -11.44 6.32 3.67
N LEU A 73 -10.99 5.12 3.31
CA LEU A 73 -11.58 4.32 2.23
C LEU A 73 -13.08 3.99 2.44
N VAL A 74 -13.53 4.03 3.69
CA VAL A 74 -14.94 3.79 4.07
C VAL A 74 -15.89 4.83 3.51
N PHE A 75 -15.41 6.05 3.21
CA PHE A 75 -16.25 7.12 2.63
C PHE A 75 -16.46 7.00 1.12
N PHE A 76 -15.76 6.10 0.45
CA PHE A 76 -15.97 5.86 -0.98
C PHE A 76 -17.23 5.02 -1.22
N PRO A 77 -17.88 5.14 -2.39
CA PRO A 77 -18.94 4.24 -2.80
C PRO A 77 -18.50 2.77 -2.79
N GLU A 78 -19.38 1.84 -2.46
CA GLU A 78 -19.05 0.40 -2.34
C GLU A 78 -18.40 -0.17 -3.60
N VAL A 79 -18.82 0.30 -4.77
CA VAL A 79 -18.23 -0.12 -6.06
C VAL A 79 -16.75 0.25 -6.11
N LEU A 80 -16.39 1.46 -5.69
CA LEU A 80 -15.01 1.92 -5.67
C LEU A 80 -14.19 1.18 -4.61
N GLN A 81 -14.78 0.92 -3.44
CA GLN A 81 -14.14 0.13 -2.38
C GLN A 81 -13.78 -1.29 -2.88
N LYS A 82 -14.67 -1.93 -3.65
CA LYS A 82 -14.40 -3.25 -4.26
C LYS A 82 -13.28 -3.19 -5.30
N ILE A 83 -13.22 -2.13 -6.11
CA ILE A 83 -12.14 -1.92 -7.07
C ILE A 83 -10.81 -1.72 -6.32
N LEU A 84 -10.81 -0.91 -5.27
CA LEU A 84 -9.63 -0.64 -4.45
C LEU A 84 -9.11 -1.90 -3.74
N PHE A 85 -9.98 -2.89 -3.50
CA PHE A 85 -9.57 -4.17 -2.93
C PHE A 85 -8.55 -4.91 -3.82
N PHE A 86 -8.63 -4.78 -5.13
CA PHE A 86 -7.70 -5.39 -6.09
C PHE A 86 -6.47 -4.52 -6.36
N LEU A 87 -6.50 -3.23 -6.00
CA LEU A 87 -5.37 -2.33 -6.22
C LEU A 87 -4.36 -2.40 -5.06
N PRO A 88 -3.07 -2.16 -5.34
CA PRO A 88 -2.02 -2.21 -4.32
C PRO A 88 -2.14 -1.11 -3.26
N PHE A 89 -2.91 -0.06 -3.51
CA PHE A 89 -2.94 1.15 -2.67
C PHE A 89 -3.45 0.90 -1.25
N GLN A 90 -4.51 0.10 -1.08
CA GLN A 90 -5.06 -0.19 0.24
C GLN A 90 -4.06 -0.95 1.14
N TYR A 91 -3.21 -1.78 0.55
CA TYR A 91 -2.23 -2.58 1.28
C TYR A 91 -1.05 -1.76 1.83
N MET A 92 -0.92 -0.51 1.40
CA MET A 92 0.15 0.39 1.86
C MET A 92 -0.15 1.03 3.23
N LEU A 93 -1.42 1.41 3.47
CA LEU A 93 -1.80 2.14 4.69
C LEU A 93 -3.08 1.59 5.34
N TYR A 94 -4.15 1.38 4.57
CA TYR A 94 -5.45 1.00 5.12
C TYR A 94 -5.41 -0.36 5.81
N VAL A 95 -4.88 -1.40 5.15
CA VAL A 95 -4.81 -2.75 5.72
C VAL A 95 -3.99 -2.79 7.01
N PRO A 96 -2.74 -2.28 7.09
CA PRO A 96 -1.99 -2.30 8.33
C PRO A 96 -2.68 -1.50 9.44
N SER A 97 -3.35 -0.40 9.12
CA SER A 97 -4.11 0.38 10.11
C SER A 97 -5.29 -0.42 10.69
N MET A 98 -6.03 -1.14 9.83
CA MET A 98 -7.16 -1.97 10.25
C MET A 98 -6.70 -3.22 11.02
N VAL A 99 -5.57 -3.82 10.64
CA VAL A 99 -4.96 -4.93 11.40
C VAL A 99 -4.55 -4.48 12.79
N CYS A 100 -3.98 -3.27 12.92
CA CYS A 100 -3.68 -2.68 14.23
C CYS A 100 -4.95 -2.42 15.06
N ALA A 101 -6.04 -2.01 14.41
CA ALA A 101 -7.34 -1.81 15.06
C ALA A 101 -8.07 -3.12 15.42
N GLY A 102 -7.56 -4.27 14.96
CA GLY A 102 -8.12 -5.59 15.28
C GLY A 102 -9.32 -6.00 14.42
N THR A 103 -9.69 -5.22 13.42
CA THR A 103 -10.84 -5.51 12.54
C THR A 103 -10.54 -5.04 11.12
N TYR A 104 -10.96 -5.83 10.14
CA TYR A 104 -10.91 -5.41 8.74
C TYR A 104 -12.30 -5.37 8.12
N ARG A 105 -12.69 -4.21 7.60
CA ARG A 105 -13.97 -4.02 6.89
C ARG A 105 -13.77 -3.06 5.73
N LEU A 106 -14.10 -3.51 4.51
CA LEU A 106 -14.09 -2.67 3.31
C LEU A 106 -15.10 -3.22 2.30
N GLY A 107 -15.93 -2.34 1.71
CA GLY A 107 -16.87 -2.71 0.64
C GLY A 107 -17.89 -3.79 1.02
N GLY A 108 -18.32 -3.84 2.29
CA GLY A 108 -19.21 -4.89 2.80
C GLY A 108 -18.51 -6.22 3.10
N ILE A 109 -17.20 -6.33 2.83
CA ILE A 109 -16.38 -7.51 3.11
C ILE A 109 -15.76 -7.34 4.50
N SER A 110 -16.03 -8.29 5.40
CA SER A 110 -15.36 -8.42 6.69
C SER A 110 -14.54 -9.71 6.69
N MET A 111 -13.26 -9.60 7.02
CA MET A 111 -12.35 -10.75 7.02
C MET A 111 -11.59 -10.85 8.35
N PRO A 112 -11.24 -12.07 8.80
CA PRO A 112 -10.35 -12.25 9.94
C PRO A 112 -8.94 -11.73 9.60
N ILE A 113 -8.22 -11.26 10.63
CA ILE A 113 -6.88 -10.65 10.49
C ILE A 113 -5.88 -11.57 9.75
N PRO A 114 -5.76 -12.87 10.05
CA PRO A 114 -4.81 -13.73 9.35
C PRO A 114 -5.08 -13.82 7.84
N GLU A 115 -6.34 -13.81 7.44
CA GLU A 115 -6.76 -13.92 6.05
C GLU A 115 -6.39 -12.68 5.25
N ILE A 116 -6.69 -11.48 5.78
CA ILE A 116 -6.33 -10.23 5.09
C ILE A 116 -4.81 -10.02 5.00
N VAL A 117 -4.05 -10.42 6.02
CA VAL A 117 -2.58 -10.39 5.99
C VAL A 117 -2.04 -11.41 4.97
N GLY A 118 -2.67 -12.58 4.83
CA GLY A 118 -2.37 -13.54 3.77
C GLY A 118 -2.59 -12.97 2.37
N ILE A 119 -3.72 -12.29 2.15
CA ILE A 119 -4.02 -11.60 0.88
C ILE A 119 -3.01 -10.47 0.62
N GLN A 120 -2.65 -9.71 1.64
CA GLN A 120 -1.61 -8.67 1.54
C GLN A 120 -0.26 -9.29 1.11
N ALA A 121 0.14 -10.41 1.68
CA ALA A 121 1.37 -11.11 1.30
C ALA A 121 1.33 -11.58 -0.17
N MET A 122 0.20 -12.13 -0.61
CA MET A 122 0.01 -12.51 -2.02
C MET A 122 0.08 -11.30 -2.96
N ALA A 123 -0.52 -10.18 -2.57
CA ALA A 123 -0.45 -8.93 -3.33
C ALA A 123 0.98 -8.39 -3.45
N VAL A 124 1.77 -8.48 -2.37
CA VAL A 124 3.20 -8.12 -2.39
C VAL A 124 3.99 -9.02 -3.33
N LEU A 125 3.76 -10.34 -3.29
CA LEU A 125 4.41 -11.28 -4.22
C LEU A 125 4.02 -11.00 -5.68
N ALA A 126 2.76 -10.73 -5.95
CA ALA A 126 2.29 -10.35 -7.29
C ALA A 126 2.99 -9.08 -7.78
N MET A 127 3.14 -8.06 -6.92
CA MET A 127 3.88 -6.85 -7.24
C MET A 127 5.38 -7.10 -7.46
N ALA A 128 5.99 -8.01 -6.71
CA ALA A 128 7.39 -8.40 -6.92
C ALA A 128 7.58 -9.04 -8.30
N VAL A 129 6.69 -9.97 -8.68
CA VAL A 129 6.71 -10.59 -10.01
C VAL A 129 6.50 -9.56 -11.12
N LEU A 130 5.52 -8.67 -10.94
CA LEU A 130 5.26 -7.59 -11.89
C LEU A 130 6.50 -6.71 -12.09
N ASN A 131 7.17 -6.34 -11.01
CA ASN A 131 8.41 -5.54 -11.07
C ASN A 131 9.54 -6.26 -11.80
N GLU A 132 9.69 -7.55 -11.60
CA GLU A 132 10.69 -8.35 -12.34
C GLU A 132 10.39 -8.36 -13.84
N LEU A 133 9.12 -8.51 -14.22
CA LEU A 133 8.70 -8.44 -15.63
C LEU A 133 8.94 -7.04 -16.22
N LEU A 134 8.59 -5.99 -15.49
CA LEU A 134 8.83 -4.61 -15.90
C LEU A 134 10.33 -4.33 -16.03
N TYR A 135 11.15 -4.80 -15.10
CA TYR A 135 12.59 -4.66 -15.14
C TYR A 135 13.18 -5.31 -16.41
N ARG A 136 12.83 -6.56 -16.68
CA ARG A 136 13.27 -7.26 -17.89
C ARG A 136 12.84 -6.55 -19.18
N ALA A 137 11.62 -6.00 -19.21
CA ALA A 137 11.12 -5.24 -20.35
C ALA A 137 11.86 -3.89 -20.49
N SER A 138 12.17 -3.22 -19.38
CA SER A 138 12.95 -1.97 -19.37
C SER A 138 14.37 -2.17 -19.90
N MET A 139 15.04 -3.24 -19.45
CA MET A 139 16.41 -3.54 -19.86
C MET A 139 16.54 -3.86 -21.35
N ARG A 140 15.50 -4.39 -21.98
CA ARG A 140 15.49 -4.60 -23.44
C ARG A 140 15.45 -3.31 -24.25
N ARG A 141 15.00 -2.20 -23.64
CA ARG A 141 14.96 -0.87 -24.27
C ARG A 141 16.16 0.01 -23.89
N PHE A 142 17.00 -0.48 -22.98
CA PHE A 142 18.20 0.21 -22.59
C PHE A 142 19.24 0.11 -23.70
N THR A 143 19.15 1.03 -24.69
CA THR A 143 20.26 1.33 -25.58
C THR A 143 21.16 2.31 -24.85
N GLY A 144 22.27 1.80 -24.32
CA GLY A 144 23.27 2.63 -23.67
C GLY A 144 23.73 3.71 -24.62
N VAL A 145 23.51 4.99 -24.26
CA VAL A 145 24.11 6.13 -24.90
C VAL A 145 25.59 6.09 -24.50
N GLY A 146 26.43 5.41 -25.29
CA GLY A 146 27.84 5.26 -24.97
C GLY A 146 28.54 4.12 -25.72
N ALA A 147 28.22 3.95 -27.02
CA ALA A 147 29.08 3.21 -27.96
C ALA A 147 29.23 4.01 -29.23
#